data_841e7291e813e85c5d50ad277bf8adf7
#
_entry.id   841e7291e813e85c5d50ad277bf8adf7
#
_cell.length_a   1.000
_cell.length_b   1.000
_cell.length_c   1.000
_cell.angle_alpha   90.00
_cell.angle_beta   90.00
_cell.angle_gamma   90.00
#
_symmetry.space_group_name_H-M   'P 1'
#
loop_
_entity.id
_entity.type
_entity.pdbx_description
1 polymer ?
#
loop_
_entity_poly.entity_id
_entity_poly.type
_entity_poly.pdbx_seq_one_letter_code
_entity_poly.pdbx_strand_id
1 'polypeptide(L)'
;DSIIIATKPSNYVEIFEDLKNHIIDNEEILIISILAGIKLNKIENIIGSVPIIRAMPNIAASVAEGMTALIGSKKLKNGQIDTANMIFQSIGNKIWLEDEGQMDSFTAISGSGPAYFFYFTECLYQIAINEGFSEDLAKQISEQIIIGSGKLIKDSNIGVAQLETIICDKNIRDNFFEQLSLLKVDGIFVHINPLQEFLQPDRI
;
A
#
# COMPACT_ATOMS: atom_id res chain seq x y z
N ASP A 1 -0.74 7.89 26.71
CA ASP A 1 -0.06 6.61 26.41
C ASP A 1 -0.74 5.94 25.23
N SER A 2 0.04 5.17 24.41
CA SER A 2 -0.48 4.46 23.23
C SER A 2 0.01 3.02 23.22
N ILE A 3 -0.85 2.09 22.79
CA ILE A 3 -0.53 0.68 22.63
C ILE A 3 -0.76 0.32 21.15
N ILE A 4 0.28 -0.20 20.50
CA ILE A 4 0.21 -0.64 19.10
C ILE A 4 0.10 -2.16 19.06
N ILE A 5 -0.96 -2.67 18.44
CA ILE A 5 -1.19 -4.10 18.25
C ILE A 5 -0.70 -4.48 16.84
N ALA A 6 0.45 -5.16 16.81
CA ALA A 6 1.17 -5.55 15.60
C ALA A 6 1.44 -7.06 15.54
N THR A 7 0.44 -7.86 15.84
CA THR A 7 0.51 -9.33 15.87
C THR A 7 -0.17 -9.95 14.64
N LYS A 8 -0.21 -11.29 14.57
CA LYS A 8 -1.00 -11.96 13.52
C LYS A 8 -2.50 -11.74 13.77
N PRO A 9 -3.31 -11.48 12.74
CA PRO A 9 -4.75 -11.26 12.90
C PRO A 9 -5.48 -12.45 13.56
N SER A 10 -4.98 -13.69 13.45
CA SER A 10 -5.57 -14.88 14.09
C SER A 10 -5.63 -14.80 15.61
N ASN A 11 -4.75 -14.03 16.23
CA ASN A 11 -4.58 -13.98 17.69
C ASN A 11 -5.30 -12.78 18.35
N TYR A 12 -6.08 -12.02 17.57
CA TYR A 12 -6.64 -10.75 18.05
C TYR A 12 -7.55 -10.93 19.27
N VAL A 13 -8.35 -12.00 19.34
CA VAL A 13 -9.28 -12.23 20.44
C VAL A 13 -8.53 -12.36 21.76
N GLU A 14 -7.58 -13.28 21.82
CA GLU A 14 -6.75 -13.54 23.01
C GLU A 14 -6.04 -12.26 23.50
N ILE A 15 -5.41 -11.54 22.56
CA ILE A 15 -4.66 -10.32 22.87
C ILE A 15 -5.56 -9.23 23.43
N PHE A 16 -6.74 -9.02 22.84
CA PHE A 16 -7.66 -8.01 23.33
C PHE A 16 -8.37 -8.42 24.61
N GLU A 17 -8.60 -9.72 24.86
CA GLU A 17 -9.11 -10.22 26.14
C GLU A 17 -8.10 -10.00 27.27
N ASP A 18 -6.82 -10.30 27.04
CA ASP A 18 -5.75 -10.01 28.01
C ASP A 18 -5.61 -8.51 28.27
N LEU A 19 -5.64 -7.71 27.22
CA LEU A 19 -5.51 -6.26 27.32
C LEU A 19 -6.68 -5.61 28.05
N LYS A 20 -7.88 -6.14 27.90
CA LYS A 20 -9.13 -5.61 28.46
C LYS A 20 -9.04 -5.26 29.93
N ASN A 21 -8.46 -6.15 30.73
CA ASN A 21 -8.36 -5.98 32.18
C ASN A 21 -7.44 -4.81 32.59
N HIS A 22 -6.60 -4.35 31.69
CA HIS A 22 -5.64 -3.27 31.93
C HIS A 22 -6.11 -1.90 31.40
N ILE A 23 -7.08 -1.88 30.47
CA ILE A 23 -7.49 -0.64 29.77
C ILE A 23 -8.97 -0.30 29.94
N ILE A 24 -9.74 -1.10 30.69
CA ILE A 24 -11.19 -0.92 30.83
C ILE A 24 -11.50 0.51 31.31
N ASP A 25 -12.41 1.19 30.62
CA ASP A 25 -12.84 2.56 30.89
C ASP A 25 -11.71 3.62 30.94
N ASN A 26 -10.52 3.30 30.44
CA ASN A 26 -9.42 4.26 30.38
C ASN A 26 -9.39 4.99 29.02
N GLU A 27 -10.08 6.12 28.92
CA GLU A 27 -10.13 6.95 27.71
C GLU A 27 -8.82 7.71 27.41
N GLU A 28 -7.81 7.63 28.28
CA GLU A 28 -6.51 8.26 28.04
C GLU A 28 -5.56 7.34 27.26
N ILE A 29 -5.83 6.04 27.23
CA ILE A 29 -5.04 5.09 26.47
C ILE A 29 -5.57 5.00 25.04
N LEU A 30 -4.70 5.27 24.07
CA LEU A 30 -4.99 5.06 22.65
C LEU A 30 -4.58 3.65 22.23
N ILE A 31 -5.50 2.88 21.66
CA ILE A 31 -5.22 1.60 21.02
C ILE A 31 -5.04 1.83 19.52
N ILE A 32 -3.92 1.41 18.96
CA ILE A 32 -3.67 1.44 17.52
C ILE A 32 -3.55 -0.01 17.03
N SER A 33 -4.48 -0.44 16.18
CA SER A 33 -4.47 -1.79 15.58
C SER A 33 -4.01 -1.73 14.13
N ILE A 34 -2.94 -2.45 13.79
CA ILE A 34 -2.49 -2.64 12.40
C ILE A 34 -2.88 -4.03 11.86
N LEU A 35 -3.89 -4.67 12.47
CA LEU A 35 -4.33 -6.01 12.13
C LEU A 35 -5.19 -5.99 10.85
N ALA A 36 -4.71 -6.66 9.80
CA ALA A 36 -5.45 -6.78 8.55
C ALA A 36 -6.79 -7.51 8.76
N GLY A 37 -7.89 -6.98 8.20
CA GLY A 37 -9.22 -7.60 8.23
C GLY A 37 -9.96 -7.53 9.57
N ILE A 38 -9.37 -6.95 10.64
CA ILE A 38 -10.03 -6.80 11.95
C ILE A 38 -10.66 -5.41 12.04
N LYS A 39 -12.00 -5.35 12.03
CA LYS A 39 -12.78 -4.11 12.08
C LYS A 39 -12.86 -3.54 13.49
N LEU A 40 -13.07 -2.22 13.60
CA LEU A 40 -13.22 -1.50 14.87
C LEU A 40 -14.27 -2.15 15.77
N ASN A 41 -15.44 -2.48 15.23
CA ASN A 41 -16.52 -3.08 16.00
C ASN A 41 -16.15 -4.45 16.61
N LYS A 42 -15.29 -5.23 15.95
CA LYS A 42 -14.79 -6.51 16.52
C LYS A 42 -13.90 -6.26 17.71
N ILE A 43 -13.09 -5.23 17.68
CA ILE A 43 -12.22 -4.83 18.80
C ILE A 43 -13.08 -4.26 19.94
N GLU A 44 -13.98 -3.32 19.65
CA GLU A 44 -14.88 -2.70 20.63
C GLU A 44 -15.76 -3.73 21.35
N ASN A 45 -16.20 -4.79 20.67
CA ASN A 45 -16.98 -5.88 21.30
C ASN A 45 -16.19 -6.62 22.38
N ILE A 46 -14.85 -6.63 22.29
CA ILE A 46 -14.00 -7.32 23.29
C ILE A 46 -13.62 -6.37 24.42
N ILE A 47 -13.03 -5.21 24.08
CA ILE A 47 -12.42 -4.30 25.06
C ILE A 47 -13.33 -3.16 25.51
N GLY A 48 -14.52 -3.06 24.95
CA GLY A 48 -15.44 -1.96 25.24
C GLY A 48 -15.16 -0.71 24.40
N SER A 49 -15.87 0.39 24.76
CA SER A 49 -15.78 1.65 24.03
C SER A 49 -14.61 2.50 24.54
N VAL A 50 -13.42 2.26 24.01
CA VAL A 50 -12.18 2.99 24.26
C VAL A 50 -11.70 3.71 22.99
N PRO A 51 -10.73 4.64 23.08
CA PRO A 51 -10.13 5.25 21.90
C PRO A 51 -9.34 4.23 21.08
N ILE A 52 -9.80 3.95 19.86
CA ILE A 52 -9.17 2.99 18.95
C ILE A 52 -8.91 3.66 17.61
N ILE A 53 -7.74 3.43 17.04
CA ILE A 53 -7.41 3.69 15.64
C ILE A 53 -7.11 2.35 14.96
N ARG A 54 -7.82 2.07 13.89
CA ARG A 54 -7.43 1.03 12.94
C ARG A 54 -6.54 1.66 11.89
N ALA A 55 -5.35 1.12 11.70
CA ALA A 55 -4.39 1.58 10.73
C ALA A 55 -4.01 0.44 9.78
N MET A 56 -3.80 0.77 8.53
CA MET A 56 -3.37 -0.19 7.51
C MET A 56 -2.16 0.37 6.76
N PRO A 57 -0.94 0.17 7.27
CA PRO A 57 0.29 0.49 6.56
C PRO A 57 0.56 -0.53 5.46
N ASN A 58 1.42 -0.18 4.49
CA ASN A 58 1.97 -1.13 3.52
C ASN A 58 3.45 -1.40 3.78
N ILE A 59 4.03 -2.35 3.05
CA ILE A 59 5.42 -2.81 3.24
C ILE A 59 6.46 -1.69 3.06
N ALA A 60 6.19 -0.66 2.25
CA ALA A 60 7.10 0.46 2.03
C ALA A 60 7.30 1.33 3.28
N ALA A 61 6.50 1.14 4.33
CA ALA A 61 6.73 1.71 5.66
C ALA A 61 8.11 1.33 6.24
N SER A 62 8.65 0.17 5.87
CA SER A 62 9.98 -0.28 6.32
C SER A 62 11.14 0.60 5.85
N VAL A 63 10.91 1.39 4.81
CA VAL A 63 11.86 2.37 4.26
C VAL A 63 11.34 3.81 4.36
N ALA A 64 10.37 4.06 5.26
CA ALA A 64 9.75 5.36 5.52
C ALA A 64 9.06 6.00 4.29
N GLU A 65 8.67 5.22 3.31
CA GLU A 65 7.90 5.62 2.11
C GLU A 65 6.55 4.87 2.03
N GLY A 66 6.01 4.50 3.19
CA GLY A 66 4.73 3.81 3.29
C GLY A 66 3.54 4.70 2.96
N MET A 67 2.41 4.07 2.65
CA MET A 67 1.10 4.72 2.60
C MET A 67 0.19 4.02 3.60
N THR A 68 -0.32 4.78 4.58
CA THR A 68 -1.14 4.23 5.66
C THR A 68 -2.55 4.82 5.64
N ALA A 69 -3.58 3.97 5.61
CA ALA A 69 -4.94 4.41 5.91
C ALA A 69 -5.22 4.32 7.41
N LEU A 70 -5.91 5.32 7.93
CA LEU A 70 -6.32 5.44 9.32
C LEU A 70 -7.84 5.60 9.40
N ILE A 71 -8.45 4.96 10.37
CA ILE A 71 -9.82 5.25 10.77
C ILE A 71 -9.95 5.12 12.29
N GLY A 72 -10.72 6.00 12.89
CA GLY A 72 -10.85 6.06 14.34
C GLY A 72 -12.22 5.68 14.88
N SER A 73 -12.26 5.19 16.11
CA SER A 73 -13.49 5.08 16.88
C SER A 73 -14.04 6.46 17.25
N LYS A 74 -15.33 6.53 17.65
CA LYS A 74 -16.00 7.79 18.02
C LYS A 74 -15.45 8.42 19.31
N LYS A 75 -14.63 7.69 20.05
CA LYS A 75 -14.06 8.13 21.36
C LYS A 75 -12.71 8.85 21.24
N LEU A 76 -12.18 9.02 20.02
CA LEU A 76 -10.89 9.68 19.83
C LEU A 76 -10.91 11.14 20.25
N LYS A 77 -9.86 11.53 20.97
CA LYS A 77 -9.55 12.91 21.32
C LYS A 77 -8.53 13.50 20.34
N ASN A 78 -8.52 14.82 20.17
CA ASN A 78 -7.59 15.50 19.26
C ASN A 78 -6.12 15.13 19.52
N GLY A 79 -5.66 15.10 20.76
CA GLY A 79 -4.29 14.71 21.10
C GLY A 79 -3.93 13.27 20.72
N GLN A 80 -4.90 12.37 20.68
CA GLN A 80 -4.69 10.99 20.22
C GLN A 80 -4.61 10.92 18.70
N ILE A 81 -5.38 11.73 17.98
CA ILE A 81 -5.26 11.92 16.54
C ILE A 81 -3.88 12.47 16.18
N ASP A 82 -3.40 13.48 16.91
CA ASP A 82 -2.06 14.06 16.70
C ASP A 82 -0.96 13.03 16.95
N THR A 83 -1.11 12.21 17.98
CA THR A 83 -0.17 11.10 18.28
C THR A 83 -0.10 10.11 17.11
N ALA A 84 -1.26 9.67 16.60
CA ALA A 84 -1.29 8.79 15.43
C ALA A 84 -0.70 9.45 14.19
N ASN A 85 -0.99 10.74 13.99
CA ASN A 85 -0.42 11.51 12.89
C ASN A 85 1.11 11.54 12.94
N MET A 86 1.71 11.74 14.12
CA MET A 86 3.18 11.72 14.27
C MET A 86 3.75 10.32 13.99
N ILE A 87 3.15 9.28 14.55
CA ILE A 87 3.61 7.89 14.37
C ILE A 87 3.62 7.53 12.90
N PHE A 88 2.50 7.70 12.19
CA PHE A 88 2.40 7.25 10.80
C PHE A 88 3.11 8.18 9.80
N GLN A 89 3.30 9.46 10.13
CA GLN A 89 4.13 10.36 9.33
C GLN A 89 5.61 9.97 9.36
N SER A 90 6.09 9.33 10.42
CA SER A 90 7.48 8.89 10.51
C SER A 90 7.83 7.69 9.60
N ILE A 91 6.80 6.99 9.10
CA ILE A 91 6.96 5.81 8.23
C ILE A 91 6.40 6.04 6.81
N GLY A 92 6.04 7.28 6.47
CA GLY A 92 5.56 7.66 5.13
C GLY A 92 4.35 8.60 5.17
N ASN A 93 3.52 8.51 4.16
CA ASN A 93 2.28 9.27 4.06
C ASN A 93 1.10 8.54 4.69
N LYS A 94 0.08 9.29 5.08
CA LYS A 94 -1.15 8.77 5.66
C LYS A 94 -2.38 9.49 5.15
N ILE A 95 -3.51 8.79 5.20
CA ILE A 95 -4.85 9.35 4.96
C ILE A 95 -5.80 8.91 6.07
N TRP A 96 -6.73 9.77 6.43
CA TRP A 96 -7.87 9.41 7.28
C TRP A 96 -9.05 9.05 6.37
N LEU A 97 -9.62 7.87 6.60
CA LEU A 97 -10.83 7.42 5.93
C LEU A 97 -12.06 7.93 6.70
N GLU A 98 -13.11 8.26 5.98
CA GLU A 98 -14.41 8.64 6.57
C GLU A 98 -15.29 7.41 6.83
N ASP A 99 -15.10 6.34 6.04
CA ASP A 99 -15.84 5.08 6.14
C ASP A 99 -14.89 3.89 6.25
N GLU A 100 -15.07 3.06 7.28
CA GLU A 100 -14.30 1.82 7.46
C GLU A 100 -14.49 0.84 6.31
N GLY A 101 -15.60 0.89 5.57
CA GLY A 101 -15.82 0.10 4.37
C GLY A 101 -14.77 0.31 3.28
N GLN A 102 -14.15 1.49 3.23
CA GLN A 102 -13.07 1.80 2.28
C GLN A 102 -11.74 1.12 2.61
N MET A 103 -11.56 0.60 3.83
CA MET A 103 -10.29 0.00 4.27
C MET A 103 -9.90 -1.22 3.45
N ASP A 104 -10.86 -2.03 3.04
CA ASP A 104 -10.60 -3.25 2.26
C ASP A 104 -10.17 -2.87 0.82
N SER A 105 -10.81 -1.88 0.21
CA SER A 105 -10.40 -1.33 -1.09
C SER A 105 -9.04 -0.65 -1.02
N PHE A 106 -8.77 0.11 0.05
CA PHE A 106 -7.44 0.69 0.28
C PHE A 106 -6.37 -0.40 0.41
N THR A 107 -6.66 -1.47 1.15
CA THR A 107 -5.73 -2.61 1.32
C THR A 107 -5.42 -3.26 -0.02
N ALA A 108 -6.42 -3.47 -0.88
CA ALA A 108 -6.22 -4.02 -2.21
C ALA A 108 -5.32 -3.13 -3.09
N ILE A 109 -5.46 -1.80 -2.99
CA ILE A 109 -4.68 -0.84 -3.79
C ILE A 109 -3.29 -0.64 -3.17
N SER A 110 -3.20 -0.23 -1.91
CA SER A 110 -1.96 0.19 -1.26
C SER A 110 -1.20 -0.97 -0.63
N GLY A 111 -1.88 -1.93 -0.03
CA GLY A 111 -1.25 -3.10 0.57
C GLY A 111 -0.62 -4.02 -0.46
N SER A 112 -1.35 -4.32 -1.54
CA SER A 112 -0.88 -5.17 -2.65
C SER A 112 -0.08 -4.40 -3.71
N GLY A 113 -0.26 -3.08 -3.79
CA GLY A 113 0.38 -2.22 -4.80
C GLY A 113 1.87 -2.43 -4.98
N PRO A 114 2.70 -2.48 -3.93
CA PRO A 114 4.13 -2.73 -4.06
C PRO A 114 4.47 -4.01 -4.82
N ALA A 115 3.67 -5.08 -4.68
CA ALA A 115 3.89 -6.34 -5.37
C ALA A 115 3.78 -6.20 -6.90
N TYR A 116 2.91 -5.31 -7.39
CA TYR A 116 2.78 -5.05 -8.83
C TYR A 116 4.04 -4.39 -9.39
N PHE A 117 4.65 -3.47 -8.64
CA PHE A 117 5.90 -2.83 -9.03
C PHE A 117 7.08 -3.79 -8.95
N PHE A 118 7.13 -4.69 -7.97
CA PHE A 118 8.15 -5.73 -7.90
C PHE A 118 8.05 -6.68 -9.09
N TYR A 119 6.82 -7.12 -9.43
CA TYR A 119 6.58 -7.96 -10.60
C TYR A 119 6.97 -7.25 -11.90
N PHE A 120 6.62 -5.98 -12.06
CA PHE A 120 7.00 -5.20 -13.23
C PHE A 120 8.52 -5.05 -13.34
N THR A 121 9.21 -4.83 -12.22
CA THR A 121 10.67 -4.76 -12.15
C THR A 121 11.31 -6.08 -12.59
N GLU A 122 10.75 -7.21 -12.16
CA GLU A 122 11.18 -8.54 -12.58
C GLU A 122 10.99 -8.73 -14.10
N CYS A 123 9.87 -8.29 -14.66
CA CYS A 123 9.67 -8.33 -16.11
C CYS A 123 10.74 -7.52 -16.86
N LEU A 124 11.07 -6.32 -16.40
CA LEU A 124 12.14 -5.51 -16.99
C LEU A 124 13.49 -6.20 -16.92
N TYR A 125 13.80 -6.84 -15.78
CA TYR A 125 15.01 -7.63 -15.62
C TYR A 125 15.08 -8.77 -16.64
N GLN A 126 14.00 -9.55 -16.78
CA GLN A 126 13.95 -10.66 -17.72
C GLN A 126 14.08 -10.21 -19.19
N ILE A 127 13.47 -9.08 -19.56
CA ILE A 127 13.66 -8.49 -20.89
C ILE A 127 15.14 -8.15 -21.11
N ALA A 128 15.79 -7.50 -20.15
CA ALA A 128 17.20 -7.14 -20.29
C ALA A 128 18.11 -8.38 -20.43
N ILE A 129 17.83 -9.46 -19.68
CA ILE A 129 18.54 -10.74 -19.86
C ILE A 129 18.35 -11.30 -21.27
N ASN A 130 17.12 -11.30 -21.79
CA ASN A 130 16.82 -11.82 -23.13
C ASN A 130 17.48 -10.99 -24.23
N GLU A 131 17.69 -9.69 -24.01
CA GLU A 131 18.43 -8.79 -24.90
C GLU A 131 19.96 -8.93 -24.76
N GLY A 132 20.45 -9.84 -23.91
CA GLY A 132 21.88 -10.19 -23.80
C GLY A 132 22.68 -9.35 -22.79
N PHE A 133 22.01 -8.57 -21.92
CA PHE A 133 22.69 -7.91 -20.81
C PHE A 133 23.10 -8.93 -19.74
N SER A 134 24.21 -8.68 -19.05
CA SER A 134 24.60 -9.50 -17.90
C SER A 134 23.60 -9.34 -16.74
N GLU A 135 23.54 -10.32 -15.82
CA GLU A 135 22.64 -10.28 -14.66
C GLU A 135 22.80 -9.00 -13.84
N ASP A 136 24.05 -8.55 -13.59
CA ASP A 136 24.33 -7.34 -12.85
C ASP A 136 23.80 -6.08 -13.55
N LEU A 137 23.97 -6.00 -14.87
CA LEU A 137 23.45 -4.87 -15.67
C LEU A 137 21.93 -4.92 -15.77
N ALA A 138 21.34 -6.08 -15.99
CA ALA A 138 19.89 -6.25 -16.05
C ALA A 138 19.23 -5.82 -14.73
N LYS A 139 19.81 -6.22 -13.59
CA LYS A 139 19.38 -5.80 -12.27
C LYS A 139 19.49 -4.28 -12.09
N GLN A 140 20.63 -3.71 -12.40
CA GLN A 140 20.86 -2.27 -12.28
C GLN A 140 19.89 -1.47 -13.14
N ILE A 141 19.63 -1.88 -14.38
CA ILE A 141 18.70 -1.23 -15.31
C ILE A 141 17.27 -1.27 -14.73
N SER A 142 16.79 -2.46 -14.39
CA SER A 142 15.40 -2.64 -13.94
C SER A 142 15.09 -1.91 -12.63
N GLU A 143 15.98 -2.01 -11.64
CA GLU A 143 15.83 -1.32 -10.36
C GLU A 143 15.88 0.22 -10.52
N GLN A 144 16.85 0.73 -11.31
CA GLN A 144 17.01 2.17 -11.47
C GLN A 144 15.86 2.82 -12.22
N ILE A 145 15.24 2.13 -13.17
CA ILE A 145 14.05 2.62 -13.90
C ILE A 145 12.91 2.87 -12.90
N ILE A 146 12.62 1.91 -12.02
CA ILE A 146 11.52 2.04 -11.04
C ILE A 146 11.80 3.13 -10.02
N ILE A 147 13.02 3.18 -9.47
CA ILE A 147 13.43 4.21 -8.49
C ILE A 147 13.33 5.60 -9.13
N GLY A 148 13.86 5.77 -10.33
CA GLY A 148 13.85 7.05 -11.04
C GLY A 148 12.44 7.50 -11.39
N SER A 149 11.60 6.58 -11.88
CA SER A 149 10.20 6.87 -12.23
C SER A 149 9.38 7.27 -11.00
N GLY A 150 9.54 6.57 -9.88
CA GLY A 150 8.87 6.92 -8.63
C GLY A 150 9.29 8.29 -8.11
N LYS A 151 10.59 8.62 -8.19
CA LYS A 151 11.09 9.95 -7.83
C LYS A 151 10.56 11.02 -8.76
N LEU A 152 10.51 10.77 -10.05
CA LEU A 152 9.96 11.70 -11.03
C LEU A 152 8.47 11.98 -10.78
N ILE A 153 7.67 10.96 -10.46
CA ILE A 153 6.26 11.13 -10.05
C ILE A 153 6.16 12.02 -8.80
N LYS A 154 7.01 11.79 -7.80
CA LYS A 154 7.00 12.55 -6.53
C LYS A 154 7.37 14.01 -6.72
N ASP A 155 8.37 14.31 -7.56
CA ASP A 155 8.95 15.64 -7.73
C ASP A 155 8.29 16.45 -8.86
N SER A 156 7.45 15.80 -9.69
CA SER A 156 6.80 16.43 -10.84
C SER A 156 5.54 17.19 -10.44
N ASN A 157 5.30 18.31 -11.11
CA ASN A 157 4.07 19.09 -11.02
C ASN A 157 3.01 18.66 -12.06
N ILE A 158 3.31 17.68 -12.90
CA ILE A 158 2.39 17.16 -13.92
C ILE A 158 1.88 15.77 -13.54
N GLY A 159 0.67 15.43 -14.00
CA GLY A 159 0.06 14.14 -13.68
C GLY A 159 0.78 12.95 -14.35
N VAL A 160 0.62 11.75 -13.79
CA VAL A 160 1.27 10.52 -14.28
C VAL A 160 0.94 10.25 -15.74
N ALA A 161 -0.31 10.49 -16.18
CA ALA A 161 -0.71 10.32 -17.58
C ALA A 161 0.06 11.25 -18.55
N GLN A 162 0.38 12.48 -18.11
CA GLN A 162 1.19 13.40 -18.90
C GLN A 162 2.66 12.97 -18.94
N LEU A 163 3.20 12.46 -17.81
CA LEU A 163 4.56 11.90 -17.79
C LEU A 163 4.69 10.73 -18.76
N GLU A 164 3.71 9.85 -18.83
CA GLU A 164 3.66 8.75 -19.79
C GLU A 164 3.73 9.28 -21.23
N THR A 165 2.89 10.27 -21.56
CA THR A 165 2.82 10.85 -22.93
C THR A 165 4.12 11.52 -23.37
N ILE A 166 4.90 12.10 -22.45
CA ILE A 166 6.19 12.73 -22.75
C ILE A 166 7.24 11.71 -23.16
N ILE A 167 7.21 10.50 -22.56
CA ILE A 167 8.26 9.49 -22.71
C ILE A 167 7.93 8.50 -23.82
N CYS A 168 6.67 8.10 -23.95
CA CYS A 168 6.23 7.02 -24.83
C CYS A 168 5.43 7.57 -26.02
N ASP A 169 6.03 7.49 -27.23
CA ASP A 169 5.17 7.47 -28.40
C ASP A 169 4.41 6.14 -28.50
N LYS A 170 3.36 6.14 -29.30
CA LYS A 170 2.47 4.97 -29.42
C LYS A 170 3.21 3.71 -29.87
N ASN A 171 4.19 3.83 -30.77
CA ASN A 171 4.92 2.70 -31.35
C ASN A 171 5.85 2.04 -30.32
N ILE A 172 6.53 2.85 -29.49
CA ILE A 172 7.41 2.36 -28.40
C ILE A 172 6.57 1.63 -27.37
N ARG A 173 5.41 2.18 -26.99
CA ARG A 173 4.49 1.58 -26.04
C ARG A 173 3.97 0.23 -26.53
N ASP A 174 3.47 0.17 -27.77
CA ASP A 174 2.87 -1.03 -28.34
C ASP A 174 3.92 -2.15 -28.45
N ASN A 175 5.17 -1.85 -28.85
CA ASN A 175 6.27 -2.81 -28.88
C ASN A 175 6.63 -3.34 -27.48
N PHE A 176 6.68 -2.47 -26.47
CA PHE A 176 6.95 -2.88 -25.10
C PHE A 176 5.88 -3.82 -24.54
N PHE A 177 4.60 -3.54 -24.77
CA PHE A 177 3.52 -4.42 -24.35
C PHE A 177 3.49 -5.75 -25.12
N GLU A 178 3.88 -5.76 -26.39
CA GLU A 178 4.07 -6.99 -27.15
C GLU A 178 5.17 -7.86 -26.52
N GLN A 179 6.32 -7.29 -26.17
CA GLN A 179 7.39 -8.01 -25.48
C GLN A 179 6.97 -8.52 -24.10
N LEU A 180 6.26 -7.73 -23.32
CA LEU A 180 5.68 -8.17 -22.03
C LEU A 180 4.75 -9.38 -22.21
N SER A 181 3.94 -9.42 -23.28
CA SER A 181 3.01 -10.51 -23.55
C SER A 181 3.72 -11.81 -23.93
N LEU A 182 4.96 -11.74 -24.43
CA LEU A 182 5.78 -12.90 -24.77
C LEU A 182 6.49 -13.52 -23.56
N LEU A 183 6.60 -12.78 -22.45
CA LEU A 183 7.12 -13.32 -21.20
C LEU A 183 6.11 -14.31 -20.62
N LYS A 184 6.36 -15.60 -20.84
CA LYS A 184 5.61 -16.68 -20.18
C LYS A 184 6.02 -16.72 -18.71
N VAL A 185 5.34 -15.98 -17.87
CA VAL A 185 5.47 -16.11 -16.42
C VAL A 185 4.42 -17.12 -15.97
N ASP A 186 4.84 -18.34 -15.68
CA ASP A 186 3.96 -19.40 -15.22
C ASP A 186 3.22 -18.96 -13.95
N GLY A 187 1.93 -18.78 -14.05
CA GLY A 187 1.01 -18.75 -12.91
C GLY A 187 0.36 -17.41 -12.53
N ILE A 188 0.67 -16.26 -13.14
CA ILE A 188 0.08 -14.96 -12.73
C ILE A 188 -0.64 -14.22 -13.87
N PHE A 189 -1.01 -14.90 -14.93
CA PHE A 189 -1.76 -14.30 -16.05
C PHE A 189 -3.26 -14.07 -15.77
N VAL A 190 -3.64 -13.76 -14.53
CA VAL A 190 -5.06 -13.71 -14.25
C VAL A 190 -5.68 -12.32 -14.38
N HIS A 191 -5.00 -11.21 -14.57
CA HIS A 191 -5.74 -9.94 -14.71
C HIS A 191 -4.94 -8.73 -15.26
N ILE A 192 -4.21 -8.90 -16.36
CA ILE A 192 -3.80 -7.74 -17.17
C ILE A 192 -4.92 -7.27 -18.12
N ASN A 193 -5.98 -8.05 -18.28
CA ASN A 193 -7.11 -7.70 -19.14
C ASN A 193 -7.87 -6.41 -18.73
N PRO A 194 -7.93 -5.98 -17.45
CA PRO A 194 -8.49 -4.67 -17.13
C PRO A 194 -7.65 -3.49 -17.60
N LEU A 195 -6.33 -3.65 -17.75
CA LEU A 195 -5.47 -2.55 -18.22
C LEU A 195 -5.65 -2.26 -19.73
N GLN A 196 -5.95 -3.27 -20.54
CA GLN A 196 -6.29 -3.05 -21.95
C GLN A 196 -7.61 -2.31 -22.14
N GLU A 197 -8.60 -2.51 -21.25
CA GLU A 197 -9.85 -1.75 -21.27
C GLU A 197 -9.71 -0.31 -20.77
N PHE A 198 -8.76 -0.05 -19.86
CA PHE A 198 -8.45 1.31 -19.38
C PHE A 198 -7.60 2.13 -20.37
N LEU A 199 -6.85 1.47 -21.25
CA LEU A 199 -5.97 2.09 -22.24
C LEU A 199 -6.65 2.26 -23.62
N GLN A 200 -7.95 2.06 -23.73
CA GLN A 200 -8.68 2.36 -24.97
C GLN A 200 -8.72 3.88 -25.20
N PRO A 201 -8.26 4.37 -26.38
CA PRO A 201 -8.13 5.80 -26.66
C PRO A 201 -9.43 6.58 -26.72
N ASP A 202 -10.58 5.93 -26.67
CA ASP A 202 -11.91 6.53 -26.87
C ASP A 202 -12.61 6.98 -25.57
N ARG A 203 -11.91 7.03 -24.44
CA ARG A 203 -12.43 7.47 -23.12
C ARG A 203 -11.70 8.64 -22.50
N ILE A 204 -10.99 9.45 -23.30
CA ILE A 204 -10.45 10.76 -22.88
C ILE A 204 -11.10 11.85 -23.70
#